data_300da6154eba36b441c8a2c050f2d565
#
_entry.id   300da6154eba36b441c8a2c050f2d565
#
_cell.length_a   1.000
_cell.length_b   1.000
_cell.length_c   1.000
_cell.angle_alpha   90.00
_cell.angle_beta   90.00
_cell.angle_gamma   90.00
#
_symmetry.space_group_name_H-M   'P 1'
#
loop_
_entity.id
_entity.type
_entity.pdbx_description
1 polymer ?
#
loop_
_entity_poly.entity_id
_entity_poly.type
_entity_poly.pdbx_seq_one_letter_code
_entity_poly.pdbx_strand_id
1 'polypeptide(L)'
;VIGTGASGAAFAWKMSKSGARVVCIEQGDYVKNNQYPKYKKNIEISALKEWNWNPNVRKNKFDYPIDNSNSPIHPLMYNSVGGSTLHYTAHTPRFHPSDFKVKTLDNISSDWPISYYDLEKFYDENDEMMKCSGINGDPANPPRSKRPLKPVSLGKDGEIIASAFDKLN
;
A
#
# COMPACT_ATOMS: atom_id res chain seq x y z
N VAL A 1 3.76 -20.51 0.58
CA VAL A 1 3.00 -19.27 0.69
C VAL A 1 1.97 -19.25 -0.42
N ILE A 2 0.72 -19.00 -0.09
CA ILE A 2 -0.37 -18.87 -1.06
C ILE A 2 -0.68 -17.40 -1.22
N GLY A 3 -0.54 -16.89 -2.47
CA GLY A 3 -0.63 -15.49 -2.81
C GLY A 3 0.68 -14.72 -2.61
N THR A 4 1.03 -13.87 -3.59
CA THR A 4 2.25 -13.05 -3.59
C THR A 4 1.96 -11.55 -3.59
N GLY A 5 0.81 -11.16 -3.07
CA GLY A 5 0.54 -9.76 -2.72
C GLY A 5 1.46 -9.25 -1.60
N ALA A 6 1.22 -8.05 -1.10
CA ALA A 6 2.08 -7.39 -0.10
C ALA A 6 2.45 -8.31 1.09
N SER A 7 1.45 -8.92 1.73
CA SER A 7 1.67 -9.77 2.92
C SER A 7 2.40 -11.06 2.58
N GLY A 8 2.01 -11.75 1.51
CA GLY A 8 2.67 -13.00 1.09
C GLY A 8 4.11 -12.78 0.66
N ALA A 9 4.40 -11.69 -0.05
CA ALA A 9 5.75 -11.32 -0.43
C ALA A 9 6.63 -10.99 0.78
N ALA A 10 6.12 -10.21 1.75
CA ALA A 10 6.84 -9.89 2.98
C ALA A 10 7.13 -11.14 3.81
N PHE A 11 6.15 -12.04 3.95
CA PHE A 11 6.34 -13.31 4.65
C PHE A 11 7.38 -14.19 3.95
N ALA A 12 7.26 -14.38 2.65
CA ALA A 12 8.21 -15.16 1.85
C ALA A 12 9.64 -14.61 1.96
N TRP A 13 9.78 -13.29 1.87
CA TRP A 13 11.07 -12.62 2.05
C TRP A 13 11.66 -12.88 3.44
N LYS A 14 10.88 -12.71 4.50
CA LYS A 14 11.35 -12.94 5.87
C LYS A 14 11.77 -14.40 6.09
N MET A 15 10.97 -15.35 5.62
CA MET A 15 11.29 -16.77 5.72
C MET A 15 12.53 -17.16 4.94
N SER A 16 12.71 -16.63 3.73
CA SER A 16 13.93 -16.88 2.94
C SER A 16 15.19 -16.33 3.62
N LYS A 17 15.08 -15.17 4.28
CA LYS A 17 16.16 -14.58 5.09
C LYS A 17 16.56 -15.44 6.30
N SER A 18 15.63 -16.23 6.84
CA SER A 18 15.91 -17.19 7.91
C SER A 18 16.50 -18.53 7.42
N GLY A 19 16.76 -18.65 6.10
CA GLY A 19 17.32 -19.86 5.49
C GLY A 19 16.26 -20.90 5.07
N ALA A 20 14.97 -20.59 5.21
CA ALA A 20 13.91 -21.52 4.79
C ALA A 20 13.82 -21.58 3.25
N ARG A 21 13.53 -22.77 2.73
CA ARG A 21 13.15 -22.96 1.32
C ARG A 21 11.68 -22.60 1.16
N VAL A 22 11.39 -21.54 0.42
CA VAL A 22 10.05 -20.98 0.25
C VAL A 22 9.54 -21.23 -1.16
N VAL A 23 8.31 -21.75 -1.28
CA VAL A 23 7.57 -21.83 -2.53
C VAL A 23 6.38 -20.89 -2.43
N CYS A 24 6.20 -20.04 -3.42
CA CYS A 24 5.04 -19.16 -3.54
C CYS A 24 4.15 -19.63 -4.67
N ILE A 25 2.85 -19.75 -4.39
CA ILE A 25 1.81 -20.10 -5.36
C ILE A 25 0.96 -18.86 -5.58
N GLU A 26 0.87 -18.43 -6.83
CA GLU A 26 0.12 -17.22 -7.22
C GLU A 26 -0.89 -17.57 -8.31
N GLN A 27 -2.07 -16.99 -8.24
CA GLN A 27 -3.13 -17.20 -9.22
C GLN A 27 -2.87 -16.42 -10.52
N GLY A 28 -2.35 -15.21 -10.39
CA GLY A 28 -2.11 -14.30 -11.50
C GLY A 28 -0.73 -14.49 -12.13
N ASP A 29 -0.58 -13.96 -13.33
CA ASP A 29 0.66 -14.01 -14.10
C ASP A 29 1.64 -12.89 -13.68
N TYR A 30 2.87 -13.00 -14.09
CA TYR A 30 3.87 -11.96 -13.88
C TYR A 30 3.68 -10.83 -14.92
N VAL A 31 3.48 -9.60 -14.45
CA VAL A 31 3.37 -8.44 -15.34
C VAL A 31 4.76 -8.05 -15.86
N LYS A 32 4.94 -8.15 -17.16
CA LYS A 32 6.20 -7.80 -17.81
C LYS A 32 6.36 -6.28 -17.95
N ASN A 33 7.60 -5.79 -17.97
CA ASN A 33 7.89 -4.35 -18.05
C ASN A 33 7.24 -3.63 -19.25
N ASN A 34 7.05 -4.33 -20.36
CA ASN A 34 6.40 -3.76 -21.55
C ASN A 34 4.86 -3.72 -21.46
N GLN A 35 4.27 -4.36 -20.45
CA GLN A 35 2.83 -4.36 -20.21
C GLN A 35 2.41 -3.20 -19.28
N TYR A 36 3.36 -2.61 -18.52
CA TYR A 36 3.03 -1.42 -17.73
C TYR A 36 2.65 -0.26 -18.63
N PRO A 37 1.64 0.53 -18.27
CA PRO A 37 1.34 1.77 -18.96
C PRO A 37 2.52 2.73 -18.78
N LYS A 38 3.48 2.64 -19.69
CA LYS A 38 4.60 3.59 -19.71
C LYS A 38 4.02 4.97 -19.95
N TYR A 39 4.39 5.95 -19.18
CA TYR A 39 4.20 7.41 -19.32
C TYR A 39 3.52 7.88 -20.64
N LYS A 40 2.50 7.13 -21.07
CA LYS A 40 1.69 7.52 -22.19
C LYS A 40 0.85 8.71 -21.74
N LYS A 41 0.72 9.70 -22.60
CA LYS A 41 -0.11 10.90 -22.37
C LYS A 41 -1.57 10.60 -21.95
N ASN A 42 -1.98 9.35 -21.92
CA ASN A 42 -3.35 8.89 -21.67
C ASN A 42 -3.38 7.69 -20.72
N ILE A 43 -2.60 7.75 -19.64
CA ILE A 43 -2.61 6.68 -18.61
C ILE A 43 -4.01 6.49 -18.02
N GLU A 44 -4.78 7.56 -17.91
CA GLU A 44 -6.16 7.56 -17.42
C GLU A 44 -7.06 6.70 -18.31
N ILE A 45 -6.84 6.72 -19.62
CA ILE A 45 -7.60 5.89 -20.56
C ILE A 45 -7.25 4.40 -20.39
N SER A 46 -5.98 4.08 -20.17
CA SER A 46 -5.56 2.70 -19.86
C SER A 46 -6.15 2.23 -18.54
N ALA A 47 -6.31 3.10 -17.55
CA ALA A 47 -6.95 2.79 -16.29
C ALA A 47 -8.47 2.53 -16.43
N LEU A 48 -9.09 2.99 -17.50
CA LEU A 48 -10.49 2.68 -17.81
C LEU A 48 -10.67 1.31 -18.49
N LYS A 49 -9.60 0.66 -18.89
CA LYS A 49 -9.61 -0.62 -19.67
C LYS A 49 -8.74 -1.68 -18.99
N GLU A 50 -7.68 -2.09 -19.68
CA GLU A 50 -6.81 -3.20 -19.29
C GLU A 50 -6.06 -2.98 -17.95
N TRP A 51 -5.93 -1.73 -17.51
CA TRP A 51 -5.35 -1.37 -16.21
C TRP A 51 -6.39 -0.93 -15.19
N ASN A 52 -7.66 -1.22 -15.44
CA ASN A 52 -8.69 -0.95 -14.45
C ASN A 52 -8.47 -1.84 -13.21
N TRP A 53 -8.55 -1.24 -12.03
CA TRP A 53 -8.44 -1.97 -10.76
C TRP A 53 -9.67 -2.83 -10.43
N ASN A 54 -10.82 -2.60 -11.12
CA ASN A 54 -12.00 -3.44 -11.01
C ASN A 54 -11.91 -4.60 -12.01
N PRO A 55 -11.83 -5.86 -11.56
CA PRO A 55 -11.73 -7.02 -12.44
C PRO A 55 -12.95 -7.21 -13.32
N ASN A 56 -14.14 -6.78 -12.88
CA ASN A 56 -15.36 -6.83 -13.69
C ASN A 56 -15.30 -5.90 -14.94
N VAL A 57 -14.47 -4.86 -14.87
CA VAL A 57 -14.22 -3.92 -15.98
C VAL A 57 -13.03 -4.39 -16.83
N ARG A 58 -11.93 -4.77 -16.19
CA ARG A 58 -10.67 -5.16 -16.85
C ARG A 58 -10.80 -6.45 -17.64
N LYS A 59 -11.46 -7.46 -17.08
CA LYS A 59 -11.73 -8.76 -17.73
C LYS A 59 -10.46 -9.44 -18.29
N ASN A 60 -9.38 -9.43 -17.51
CA ASN A 60 -8.18 -10.17 -17.86
C ASN A 60 -8.46 -11.69 -17.74
N LYS A 61 -7.70 -12.51 -18.47
CA LYS A 61 -7.85 -13.98 -18.45
C LYS A 61 -7.72 -14.64 -17.08
N PHE A 62 -7.03 -14.00 -16.14
CA PHE A 62 -6.89 -14.45 -14.76
C PHE A 62 -7.90 -13.79 -13.81
N ASP A 63 -8.72 -12.87 -14.31
CA ASP A 63 -9.75 -12.27 -13.48
C ASP A 63 -10.93 -13.24 -13.35
N TYR A 64 -11.58 -13.15 -12.21
CA TYR A 64 -12.89 -13.74 -11.98
C TYR A 64 -13.86 -12.63 -11.56
N PRO A 65 -15.16 -12.76 -11.91
CA PRO A 65 -16.13 -11.73 -11.52
C PRO A 65 -16.27 -11.67 -10.01
N ILE A 66 -16.43 -10.44 -9.51
CA ILE A 66 -16.77 -10.19 -8.11
C ILE A 66 -18.26 -9.88 -8.04
N ASP A 67 -18.98 -10.71 -7.31
CA ASP A 67 -20.37 -10.41 -6.98
C ASP A 67 -20.41 -9.46 -5.77
N ASN A 68 -20.80 -8.24 -6.03
CA ASN A 68 -20.98 -7.20 -5.04
C ASN A 68 -22.41 -6.64 -5.03
N SER A 69 -23.37 -7.37 -5.58
CA SER A 69 -24.76 -6.95 -5.72
C SER A 69 -25.42 -6.62 -4.38
N ASN A 70 -25.01 -7.28 -3.31
CA ASN A 70 -25.52 -7.11 -1.95
C ASN A 70 -24.57 -6.31 -1.03
N SER A 71 -23.58 -5.60 -1.59
CA SER A 71 -22.61 -4.85 -0.81
C SER A 71 -22.53 -3.39 -1.26
N PRO A 72 -22.48 -2.43 -0.33
CA PRO A 72 -22.20 -1.03 -0.67
C PRO A 72 -20.73 -0.81 -1.07
N ILE A 73 -19.88 -1.82 -0.88
CA ILE A 73 -18.44 -1.76 -1.18
C ILE A 73 -18.19 -2.47 -2.49
N HIS A 74 -17.43 -1.82 -3.37
CA HIS A 74 -16.94 -2.41 -4.61
C HIS A 74 -15.47 -2.81 -4.44
N PRO A 75 -15.15 -4.09 -4.15
CA PRO A 75 -13.78 -4.52 -3.95
C PRO A 75 -12.96 -4.34 -5.21
N LEU A 76 -11.77 -3.77 -5.06
CA LEU A 76 -10.80 -3.58 -6.13
C LEU A 76 -9.67 -4.57 -5.92
N MET A 77 -9.24 -5.23 -6.98
CA MET A 77 -8.17 -6.22 -6.90
C MET A 77 -7.45 -6.39 -8.23
N TYR A 78 -6.21 -6.84 -8.15
CA TYR A 78 -5.43 -7.19 -9.32
C TYR A 78 -4.79 -8.57 -9.13
N ASN A 79 -5.09 -9.50 -10.05
CA ASN A 79 -4.55 -10.85 -10.03
C ASN A 79 -3.23 -10.91 -10.79
N SER A 80 -2.14 -10.83 -10.07
CA SER A 80 -0.78 -11.00 -10.61
C SER A 80 0.22 -11.22 -9.49
N VAL A 81 1.44 -11.57 -9.83
CA VAL A 81 2.56 -11.50 -8.89
C VAL A 81 2.69 -10.08 -8.37
N GLY A 82 2.61 -9.90 -7.05
CA GLY A 82 2.53 -8.59 -6.39
C GLY A 82 1.10 -8.15 -6.05
N GLY A 83 0.08 -8.71 -6.69
CA GLY A 83 -1.32 -8.41 -6.42
C GLY A 83 -1.67 -6.93 -6.63
N SER A 84 -2.57 -6.42 -5.82
CA SER A 84 -3.04 -5.03 -5.88
C SER A 84 -1.97 -3.97 -5.60
N THR A 85 -0.77 -4.37 -5.11
CA THR A 85 0.35 -3.43 -4.96
C THR A 85 0.85 -2.87 -6.29
N LEU A 86 0.47 -3.46 -7.42
CA LEU A 86 0.76 -2.91 -8.75
C LEU A 86 -0.02 -1.61 -9.06
N HIS A 87 -1.10 -1.36 -8.31
CA HIS A 87 -2.00 -0.21 -8.52
C HIS A 87 -2.01 0.78 -7.36
N TYR A 88 -1.30 0.51 -6.25
CA TYR A 88 -1.30 1.45 -5.14
C TYR A 88 -0.46 2.69 -5.47
N THR A 89 -0.76 3.79 -4.83
CA THR A 89 -0.09 5.07 -5.05
C THR A 89 1.21 5.24 -4.25
N ALA A 90 1.79 4.13 -3.82
CA ALA A 90 3.01 4.06 -3.00
C ALA A 90 2.92 4.81 -1.65
N HIS A 91 1.71 5.02 -1.14
CA HIS A 91 1.52 5.55 0.21
C HIS A 91 1.68 4.41 1.22
N THR A 92 2.55 4.61 2.19
CA THR A 92 2.87 3.64 3.24
C THR A 92 2.71 4.25 4.63
N PRO A 93 1.50 4.74 5.00
CA PRO A 93 1.24 5.26 6.34
C PRO A 93 1.33 4.12 7.36
N ARG A 94 1.76 4.43 8.58
CA ARG A 94 1.58 3.53 9.72
C ARG A 94 0.21 3.77 10.33
N PHE A 95 -0.38 2.76 10.92
CA PHE A 95 -1.55 2.95 11.74
C PHE A 95 -1.20 3.81 12.98
N HIS A 96 -2.16 4.60 13.44
CA HIS A 96 -2.02 5.31 14.71
C HIS A 96 -2.29 4.36 15.88
N PRO A 97 -1.77 4.63 17.08
CA PRO A 97 -2.10 3.83 18.26
C PRO A 97 -3.60 3.72 18.52
N SER A 98 -4.39 4.76 18.19
CA SER A 98 -5.85 4.77 18.29
C SER A 98 -6.52 3.74 17.39
N ASP A 99 -5.96 3.44 16.21
CA ASP A 99 -6.54 2.49 15.25
C ASP A 99 -6.62 1.06 15.82
N PHE A 100 -5.80 0.76 16.82
CA PHE A 100 -5.82 -0.53 17.53
C PHE A 100 -6.87 -0.59 18.65
N LYS A 101 -7.55 0.53 18.96
CA LYS A 101 -8.47 0.70 20.08
C LYS A 101 -9.82 1.30 19.69
N VAL A 102 -10.28 1.06 18.46
CA VAL A 102 -11.50 1.65 17.91
C VAL A 102 -12.75 1.25 18.69
N LYS A 103 -12.80 0.04 19.28
CA LYS A 103 -13.93 -0.33 20.15
C LYS A 103 -13.93 0.46 21.45
N THR A 104 -12.77 0.57 22.08
CA THR A 104 -12.63 1.28 23.36
C THR A 104 -12.87 2.79 23.20
N LEU A 105 -12.34 3.39 22.11
CA LEU A 105 -12.35 4.85 21.92
C LEU A 105 -13.64 5.34 21.27
N ASP A 106 -14.14 4.62 20.25
CA ASP A 106 -15.22 5.09 19.38
C ASP A 106 -16.46 4.19 19.44
N ASN A 107 -16.43 3.11 20.22
CA ASN A 107 -17.47 2.09 20.31
C ASN A 107 -17.82 1.44 18.96
N ILE A 108 -16.86 1.38 18.05
CA ILE A 108 -17.00 0.80 16.70
C ILE A 108 -16.18 -0.48 16.60
N SER A 109 -16.70 -1.52 15.92
CA SER A 109 -15.99 -2.75 15.60
C SER A 109 -15.42 -3.46 16.86
N SER A 110 -14.14 -3.84 16.83
CA SER A 110 -13.42 -4.50 17.92
C SER A 110 -12.01 -3.93 18.04
N ASP A 111 -11.46 -3.94 19.27
CA ASP A 111 -10.05 -3.63 19.48
C ASP A 111 -9.17 -4.75 18.90
N TRP A 112 -8.02 -4.39 18.39
CA TRP A 112 -7.00 -5.35 18.05
C TRP A 112 -6.37 -5.96 19.32
N PRO A 113 -6.00 -7.25 19.30
CA PRO A 113 -5.35 -7.91 20.43
C PRO A 113 -3.87 -7.49 20.61
N ILE A 114 -3.38 -6.62 19.75
CA ILE A 114 -2.04 -6.06 19.75
C ILE A 114 -2.11 -4.53 19.72
N SER A 115 -1.01 -3.88 19.99
CA SER A 115 -0.86 -2.41 19.97
C SER A 115 0.06 -1.95 18.83
N TYR A 116 0.09 -0.64 18.58
CA TYR A 116 1.08 -0.02 17.70
C TYR A 116 2.52 -0.41 18.11
N TYR A 117 2.82 -0.40 19.39
CA TYR A 117 4.18 -0.63 19.91
C TYR A 117 4.67 -2.07 19.72
N ASP A 118 3.75 -3.03 19.63
CA ASP A 118 4.09 -4.41 19.27
C ASP A 118 4.55 -4.51 17.80
N LEU A 119 4.09 -3.60 16.94
CA LEU A 119 4.41 -3.57 15.52
C LEU A 119 5.52 -2.57 15.16
N GLU A 120 5.87 -1.63 16.02
CA GLU A 120 6.75 -0.50 15.70
C GLU A 120 8.09 -0.93 15.07
N LYS A 121 8.74 -1.94 15.65
CA LYS A 121 9.99 -2.50 15.10
C LYS A 121 9.84 -3.07 13.70
N PHE A 122 8.67 -3.63 13.40
CA PHE A 122 8.39 -4.19 12.06
C PHE A 122 8.05 -3.09 11.06
N TYR A 123 7.42 -2.01 11.50
CA TYR A 123 7.25 -0.82 10.69
C TYR A 123 8.60 -0.20 10.33
N ASP A 124 9.54 -0.11 11.28
CA ASP A 124 10.90 0.40 11.02
C ASP A 124 11.65 -0.48 10.02
N GLU A 125 11.58 -1.82 10.20
CA GLU A 125 12.17 -2.78 9.27
C GLU A 125 11.57 -2.65 7.85
N ASN A 126 10.26 -2.48 7.76
CA ASN A 126 9.56 -2.30 6.48
C ASN A 126 9.92 -0.97 5.82
N ASP A 127 9.94 0.13 6.56
CA ASP A 127 10.32 1.44 6.04
C ASP A 127 11.75 1.42 5.45
N GLU A 128 12.67 0.74 6.13
CA GLU A 128 14.04 0.58 5.64
C GLU A 128 14.12 -0.31 4.39
N MET A 129 13.38 -1.42 4.38
CA MET A 129 13.33 -2.34 3.23
C MET A 129 12.72 -1.68 2.00
N MET A 130 11.61 -0.96 2.18
CA MET A 130 10.88 -0.27 1.12
C MET A 130 11.51 1.07 0.73
N LYS A 131 12.51 1.53 1.48
CA LYS A 131 13.10 2.86 1.31
C LYS A 131 12.07 3.97 1.33
N CYS A 132 11.21 3.94 2.37
CA CYS A 132 10.14 4.93 2.51
C CYS A 132 10.71 6.34 2.69
N SER A 133 10.18 7.28 1.92
CA SER A 133 10.46 8.71 2.07
C SER A 133 9.42 9.39 2.97
N GLY A 134 9.76 10.55 3.51
CA GLY A 134 8.82 11.36 4.26
C GLY A 134 9.47 12.28 5.28
N ILE A 135 8.65 13.08 5.94
CA ILE A 135 9.05 14.00 7.00
C ILE A 135 9.16 13.23 8.32
N ASN A 136 10.16 13.58 9.12
CA ASN A 136 10.29 13.11 10.51
C ASN A 136 9.66 14.15 11.45
N GLY A 137 9.20 13.69 12.61
CA GLY A 137 8.69 14.59 13.66
C GLY A 137 7.28 15.12 13.40
N ASP A 138 6.49 14.44 12.60
CA ASP A 138 5.07 14.73 12.47
C ASP A 138 4.37 14.50 13.83
N PRO A 139 3.80 15.55 14.47
CA PRO A 139 3.21 15.46 15.81
C PRO A 139 1.94 14.58 15.84
N ALA A 140 1.32 14.31 14.71
CA ALA A 140 0.16 13.43 14.61
C ALA A 140 0.53 11.95 14.76
N ASN A 141 1.80 11.61 14.69
CA ASN A 141 2.29 10.24 14.77
C ASN A 141 3.21 10.05 15.98
N PRO A 142 3.31 8.83 16.55
CA PRO A 142 4.32 8.52 17.53
C PRO A 142 5.73 8.87 17.04
N PRO A 143 6.64 9.28 17.93
CA PRO A 143 8.05 9.47 17.59
C PRO A 143 8.58 8.21 16.90
N ARG A 144 9.34 8.38 15.85
CA ARG A 144 9.84 7.26 15.04
C ARG A 144 11.29 7.47 14.61
N SER A 145 11.95 6.41 14.22
CA SER A 145 13.25 6.46 13.58
C SER A 145 13.24 7.34 12.33
N LYS A 146 14.39 7.88 11.97
CA LYS A 146 14.54 8.68 10.76
C LYS A 146 14.19 7.86 9.52
N ARG A 147 13.40 8.44 8.63
CA ARG A 147 13.06 7.80 7.37
C ARG A 147 14.31 7.60 6.50
N PRO A 148 14.39 6.47 5.76
CA PRO A 148 15.53 6.14 4.91
C PRO A 148 15.81 7.18 3.84
N LEU A 149 14.75 7.77 3.28
CA LEU A 149 14.86 8.77 2.23
C LEU A 149 14.21 10.10 2.66
N LYS A 150 14.75 11.19 2.12
CA LYS A 150 14.18 12.53 2.30
C LYS A 150 12.78 12.60 1.66
N PRO A 151 11.92 13.55 2.09
CA PRO A 151 10.65 13.82 1.43
C PRO A 151 10.84 14.07 -0.07
N VAL A 152 9.85 13.65 -0.86
CA VAL A 152 9.77 14.02 -2.27
C VAL A 152 9.57 15.53 -2.37
N SER A 153 10.21 16.17 -3.36
CA SER A 153 10.06 17.60 -3.60
C SER A 153 8.60 17.97 -3.87
N LEU A 154 8.17 19.06 -3.27
CA LEU A 154 6.80 19.59 -3.46
C LEU A 154 6.56 20.09 -4.90
N GLY A 155 7.63 20.39 -5.65
CA GLY A 155 7.50 21.13 -6.91
C GLY A 155 7.07 22.59 -6.70
N LYS A 156 7.05 23.37 -7.76
CA LYS A 156 6.77 24.82 -7.69
C LYS A 156 5.40 25.14 -7.08
N ASP A 157 4.39 24.43 -7.47
CA ASP A 157 3.02 24.68 -6.99
C ASP A 157 2.88 24.34 -5.49
N GLY A 158 3.46 23.21 -5.08
CA GLY A 158 3.48 22.80 -3.68
C GLY A 158 4.29 23.76 -2.79
N GLU A 159 5.40 24.30 -3.28
CA GLU A 159 6.21 25.31 -2.57
C GLU A 159 5.43 26.62 -2.36
N ILE A 160 4.64 27.06 -3.35
CA ILE A 160 3.78 28.25 -3.22
C ILE A 160 2.73 28.01 -2.13
N ILE A 161 2.09 26.84 -2.12
CA ILE A 161 1.08 26.49 -1.14
C ILE A 161 1.70 26.42 0.27
N ALA A 162 2.83 25.73 0.42
CA ALA A 162 3.54 25.64 1.69
C ALA A 162 3.91 27.02 2.23
N SER A 163 4.47 27.88 1.38
CA SER A 163 4.79 29.26 1.76
C SER A 163 3.58 30.10 2.19
N ALA A 164 2.41 29.77 1.63
CA ALA A 164 1.17 30.44 2.04
C ALA A 164 0.74 29.97 3.46
N PHE A 165 0.84 28.67 3.75
CA PHE A 165 0.57 28.16 5.09
C PHE A 165 1.52 28.72 6.14
N ASP A 166 2.82 28.79 5.83
CA ASP A 166 3.84 29.35 6.74
C ASP A 166 3.56 30.82 7.12
N LYS A 167 2.83 31.57 6.29
CA LYS A 167 2.42 32.96 6.57
C LYS A 167 1.16 33.09 7.42
N LEU A 168 0.43 31.99 7.60
CA LEU A 168 -0.82 31.96 8.35
C LEU A 168 -0.62 31.48 9.80
N ASN A 169 0.57 31.07 10.18
CA ASN A 169 0.97 30.67 11.55
C ASN A 169 1.49 31.84 12.36
#